data_5ba26284fe29299fcc058782e40edc28
#
_entry.id   5ba26284fe29299fcc058782e40edc28
#
_cell.length_a   1.000
_cell.length_b   1.000
_cell.length_c   1.000
_cell.angle_alpha   90.00
_cell.angle_beta   90.00
_cell.angle_gamma   90.00
#
_symmetry.space_group_name_H-M   'P 1'
#
loop_
_entity.id
_entity.type
_entity.pdbx_description
1 polymer ?
#
loop_
_entity_poly.entity_id
_entity_poly.type
_entity_poly.pdbx_seq_one_letter_code
_entity_poly.pdbx_strand_id
1 'polypeptide(L)'
;MTSNYKKIYDEFLRKYGEEHEIILCIEEMSELTKELSKYLRYKGTDKESIIKENIKEEIADVINTVGQMQNIFGFEETNAIRDIKLKNAIIK
;
A
#
# COMPACT_ATOMS: atom_id res chain seq x y z
N MET A 1 3.30 -12.55 -7.05
CA MET A 1 2.53 -12.83 -5.82
C MET A 1 2.73 -14.26 -5.40
N THR A 2 3.04 -14.50 -4.12
CA THR A 2 3.16 -15.86 -3.62
C THR A 2 1.79 -16.51 -3.53
N SER A 3 1.74 -17.84 -3.62
CA SER A 3 0.49 -18.59 -3.53
C SER A 3 -0.23 -18.35 -2.19
N ASN A 4 0.53 -18.15 -1.10
CA ASN A 4 -0.05 -17.90 0.23
C ASN A 4 -0.78 -16.56 0.27
N TYR A 5 -0.17 -15.52 -0.26
CA TYR A 5 -0.79 -14.20 -0.29
C TYR A 5 -2.03 -14.19 -1.18
N LYS A 6 -1.96 -14.86 -2.33
CA LYS A 6 -3.12 -14.95 -3.22
C LYS A 6 -4.32 -15.60 -2.52
N LYS A 7 -4.09 -16.68 -1.79
CA LYS A 7 -5.15 -17.36 -1.05
C LYS A 7 -5.78 -16.42 -0.02
N ILE A 8 -4.97 -15.67 0.71
CA ILE A 8 -5.45 -14.73 1.73
C ILE A 8 -6.27 -13.63 1.07
N TYR A 9 -5.77 -13.04 -0.02
CA TYR A 9 -6.47 -11.99 -0.73
C TYR A 9 -7.79 -12.48 -1.33
N ASP A 10 -7.80 -13.70 -1.88
CA ASP A 10 -9.04 -14.30 -2.42
C ASP A 10 -10.07 -14.51 -1.32
N GLU A 11 -9.64 -14.96 -0.12
CA GLU A 11 -10.51 -15.13 1.03
C GLU A 11 -11.13 -13.81 1.48
N PHE A 12 -10.31 -12.76 1.57
CA PHE A 12 -10.82 -11.43 1.94
C PHE A 12 -11.80 -10.90 0.91
N LEU A 13 -11.49 -11.07 -0.37
CA LEU A 13 -12.36 -10.63 -1.45
C LEU A 13 -13.71 -11.35 -1.39
N ARG A 14 -13.68 -12.66 -1.17
CA ARG A 14 -14.89 -13.46 -1.04
C ARG A 14 -15.73 -13.05 0.16
N LYS A 15 -15.05 -12.75 1.29
CA LYS A 15 -15.74 -12.43 2.56
C LYS A 15 -16.28 -11.02 2.59
N TYR A 16 -15.54 -10.05 2.10
CA TYR A 16 -15.86 -8.62 2.26
C TYR A 16 -16.32 -7.94 0.98
N GLY A 17 -15.94 -8.47 -0.19
CA GLY A 17 -16.34 -7.92 -1.48
C GLY A 17 -15.41 -6.85 -2.01
N GLU A 18 -15.51 -6.63 -3.30
CA GLU A 18 -14.63 -5.71 -4.04
C GLU A 18 -14.74 -4.27 -3.54
N GLU A 19 -15.96 -3.78 -3.35
CA GLU A 19 -16.18 -2.41 -2.92
C GLU A 19 -15.54 -2.13 -1.56
N HIS A 20 -15.72 -3.06 -0.61
CA HIS A 20 -15.12 -2.95 0.72
C HIS A 20 -13.59 -2.87 0.63
N GLU A 21 -12.99 -3.72 -0.20
CA GLU A 21 -11.54 -3.77 -0.39
C GLU A 21 -11.02 -2.46 -0.97
N ILE A 22 -11.73 -1.89 -1.93
CA ILE A 22 -11.35 -0.62 -2.55
C ILE A 22 -11.40 0.52 -1.53
N ILE A 23 -12.48 0.58 -0.74
CA ILE A 23 -12.63 1.61 0.30
C ILE A 23 -11.50 1.49 1.33
N LEU A 24 -11.19 0.26 1.74
CA LEU A 24 -10.11 0.02 2.70
C LEU A 24 -8.76 0.52 2.15
N CYS A 25 -8.48 0.26 0.88
CA CYS A 25 -7.25 0.73 0.25
C CYS A 25 -7.17 2.26 0.26
N ILE A 26 -8.27 2.93 -0.06
CA ILE A 26 -8.35 4.40 -0.01
C ILE A 26 -8.06 4.91 1.41
N GLU A 27 -8.65 4.28 2.41
CA GLU A 27 -8.45 4.66 3.81
C GLU A 27 -6.99 4.48 4.24
N GLU A 28 -6.38 3.35 3.91
CA GLU A 28 -4.99 3.08 4.29
C GLU A 28 -4.02 4.04 3.61
N MET A 29 -4.26 4.37 2.33
CA MET A 29 -3.44 5.37 1.64
C MET A 29 -3.57 6.74 2.30
N SER A 30 -4.76 7.10 2.77
CA SER A 30 -5.01 8.36 3.47
C SER A 30 -4.26 8.40 4.81
N GLU A 31 -4.23 7.28 5.54
CA GLU A 31 -3.51 7.20 6.81
C GLU A 31 -2.00 7.34 6.61
N LEU A 32 -1.45 6.72 5.57
CA LEU A 32 -0.04 6.89 5.24
C LEU A 32 0.28 8.33 4.89
N THR A 33 -0.56 8.96 4.09
CA THR A 33 -0.40 10.38 3.73
C THR A 33 -0.36 11.25 4.99
N LYS A 34 -1.24 11.00 5.93
CA LYS A 34 -1.32 11.73 7.19
C LYS A 34 -0.02 11.59 8.00
N GLU A 35 0.50 10.38 8.13
CA GLU A 35 1.72 10.14 8.90
C GLU A 35 2.96 10.72 8.22
N LEU A 36 3.03 10.68 6.90
CA LEU A 36 4.13 11.31 6.16
C LEU A 36 4.10 12.83 6.33
N SER A 37 2.92 13.44 6.31
CA SER A 37 2.76 14.88 6.56
C SER A 37 3.21 15.26 7.96
N LYS A 38 2.88 14.43 8.96
CA LYS A 38 3.34 14.64 10.34
C LYS A 38 4.86 14.56 10.44
N TYR A 39 5.46 13.61 9.73
CA TYR A 39 6.91 13.46 9.74
C TYR A 39 7.61 14.74 9.27
N LEU A 40 7.13 15.31 8.17
CA LEU A 40 7.69 16.55 7.65
C LEU A 40 7.54 17.70 8.63
N ARG A 41 6.45 17.73 9.40
CA ARG A 41 6.15 18.79 10.37
C ARG A 41 6.97 18.66 11.65
N TYR A 42 7.16 17.43 12.14
CA TYR A 42 7.77 17.17 13.44
C TYR A 42 9.18 16.59 13.37
N LYS A 43 9.75 16.51 12.17
CA LYS A 43 11.11 16.06 11.95
C LYS A 43 12.08 16.91 12.78
N GLY A 44 12.99 16.24 13.49
CA GLY A 44 13.94 16.91 14.37
C GLY A 44 13.40 17.20 15.77
N THR A 45 12.19 16.82 16.06
CA THR A 45 11.59 16.98 17.39
C THR A 45 11.56 15.64 18.14
N ASP A 46 11.13 15.65 19.38
CA ASP A 46 10.98 14.44 20.21
C ASP A 46 9.87 13.52 19.69
N LYS A 47 8.99 14.01 18.81
CA LYS A 47 7.91 13.22 18.22
C LYS A 47 8.35 12.40 17.00
N GLU A 48 9.54 12.67 16.46
CA GLU A 48 10.00 12.02 15.23
C GLU A 48 10.02 10.50 15.33
N SER A 49 10.50 9.98 16.45
CA SER A 49 10.67 8.53 16.64
C SER A 49 9.35 7.78 16.55
N ILE A 50 8.31 8.25 17.25
CA ILE A 50 7.00 7.58 17.23
C ILE A 50 6.34 7.70 15.85
N ILE A 51 6.52 8.84 15.18
CA ILE A 51 5.97 9.04 13.84
C ILE A 51 6.61 8.07 12.85
N LYS A 52 7.92 7.86 12.93
CA LYS A 52 8.60 6.87 12.09
C LYS A 52 8.03 5.46 12.27
N GLU A 53 7.74 5.07 13.50
CA GLU A 53 7.13 3.77 13.76
C GLU A 53 5.73 3.68 13.17
N ASN A 54 4.95 4.74 13.30
CA ASN A 54 3.61 4.79 12.69
C ASN A 54 3.68 4.70 11.16
N ILE A 55 4.67 5.36 10.54
CA ILE A 55 4.88 5.29 9.08
C ILE A 55 5.13 3.85 8.65
N LYS A 56 5.96 3.11 9.39
CA LYS A 56 6.26 1.71 9.04
C LYS A 56 5.00 0.86 9.06
N GLU A 57 4.14 1.03 10.06
CA GLU A 57 2.89 0.31 10.14
C GLU A 57 1.96 0.66 8.98
N GLU A 58 1.86 1.95 8.66
CA GLU A 58 1.01 2.40 7.56
C GLU A 58 1.53 1.93 6.20
N ILE A 59 2.86 1.88 6.01
CA ILE A 59 3.45 1.30 4.79
C ILE A 59 3.03 -0.15 4.64
N ALA A 60 3.12 -0.93 5.72
CA ALA A 60 2.71 -2.34 5.69
C ALA A 60 1.24 -2.48 5.32
N ASP A 61 0.37 -1.66 5.92
CA ASP A 61 -1.06 -1.68 5.62
C ASP A 61 -1.35 -1.31 4.17
N VAL A 62 -0.67 -0.29 3.65
CA VAL A 62 -0.82 0.12 2.24
C VAL A 62 -0.35 -0.99 1.30
N ILE A 63 0.80 -1.60 1.57
CA ILE A 63 1.31 -2.70 0.74
C ILE A 63 0.29 -3.84 0.69
N ASN A 64 -0.30 -4.18 1.84
CA ASN A 64 -1.31 -5.24 1.89
C ASN A 64 -2.55 -4.88 1.08
N THR A 65 -3.06 -3.67 1.20
CA THR A 65 -4.25 -3.25 0.44
C THR A 65 -3.95 -3.09 -1.05
N VAL A 66 -2.76 -2.65 -1.41
CA VAL A 66 -2.34 -2.60 -2.82
C VAL A 66 -2.26 -4.02 -3.39
N GLY A 67 -1.76 -4.99 -2.61
CA GLY A 67 -1.79 -6.40 -3.01
C GLY A 67 -3.21 -6.88 -3.29
N GLN A 68 -4.17 -6.49 -2.46
CA GLN A 68 -5.57 -6.78 -2.68
C GLN A 68 -6.10 -6.15 -3.98
N MET A 69 -5.68 -4.91 -4.27
CA MET A 69 -6.05 -4.24 -5.52
C MET A 69 -5.44 -4.95 -6.73
N GLN A 70 -4.19 -5.37 -6.64
CA GLN A 70 -3.56 -6.15 -7.69
C GLN A 70 -4.31 -7.47 -7.91
N ASN A 71 -4.80 -8.08 -6.86
CA ASN A 71 -5.57 -9.32 -6.96
C ASN A 71 -6.89 -9.10 -7.70
N ILE A 72 -7.50 -7.93 -7.55
CA ILE A 72 -8.75 -7.58 -8.22
C ILE A 72 -8.52 -7.16 -9.68
N PHE A 73 -7.55 -6.28 -9.90
CA PHE A 73 -7.39 -5.58 -11.18
C PHE A 73 -6.31 -6.18 -12.08
N GLY A 74 -5.50 -7.09 -11.59
CA GLY A 74 -4.49 -7.78 -12.37
C GLY A 74 -3.10 -7.64 -11.76
N PHE A 75 -2.60 -8.72 -11.18
CA PHE A 75 -1.29 -8.76 -10.54
C PHE A 75 -0.17 -8.66 -11.57
N GLU A 76 -0.22 -9.50 -12.61
CA GLU A 76 0.84 -9.54 -13.62
C GLU A 76 0.86 -8.26 -14.44
N GLU A 77 -0.31 -7.76 -14.81
CA GLU A 77 -0.45 -6.54 -15.62
C GLU A 77 0.09 -5.32 -14.87
N THR A 78 -0.28 -5.16 -13.61
CA THR A 78 0.16 -4.01 -12.81
C THR A 78 1.66 -4.06 -12.55
N ASN A 79 2.21 -5.25 -12.31
CA ASN A 79 3.66 -5.40 -12.11
C ASN A 79 4.44 -5.13 -13.39
N ALA A 80 3.92 -5.53 -14.55
CA ALA A 80 4.55 -5.23 -15.85
C ALA A 80 4.58 -3.72 -16.09
N ILE A 81 3.47 -3.03 -15.81
CA ILE A 81 3.40 -1.58 -15.96
C ILE A 81 4.38 -0.89 -14.99
N ARG A 82 4.42 -1.36 -13.75
CA ARG A 82 5.34 -0.85 -12.74
C ARG A 82 6.81 -0.95 -13.19
N ASP A 83 7.16 -2.11 -13.73
CA ASP A 83 8.52 -2.37 -14.20
C ASP A 83 8.93 -1.41 -15.32
N ILE A 84 8.06 -1.22 -16.31
CA ILE A 84 8.28 -0.30 -17.42
C ILE A 84 8.47 1.12 -16.91
N LYS A 85 7.61 1.56 -16.00
CA LYS A 85 7.68 2.91 -15.44
C LYS A 85 8.96 3.16 -14.67
N LEU A 86 9.42 2.17 -13.89
CA LEU A 86 10.69 2.29 -13.16
C LEU A 86 11.87 2.40 -14.10
N LYS A 87 11.92 1.58 -15.14
CA LYS A 87 13.00 1.61 -16.13
C LYS A 87 13.03 2.94 -16.86
N ASN A 88 11.88 3.44 -17.27
CA ASN A 88 11.79 4.73 -17.94
C ASN A 88 12.20 5.90 -17.04
N ALA A 89 11.89 5.83 -15.76
CA ALA A 89 12.28 6.87 -14.80
C ALA A 89 13.78 6.97 -14.64
N ILE A 90 14.49 5.84 -14.69
CA ILE A 90 15.95 5.82 -14.59
C ILE A 90 16.61 6.45 -15.82
N ILE A 91 16.03 6.25 -17.00
CA ILE A 91 16.57 6.76 -18.26
C ILE A 91 16.43 8.28 -18.36
N LYS A 92 15.42 8.84 -17.75
CA LYS A 92 15.20 10.29 -17.74
C LYS A 92 16.23 11.01 -16.85
#